data_9ff0bd2fe8b8a467f09d5d210d7177ff
#
_entry.id   9ff0bd2fe8b8a467f09d5d210d7177ff
#
_cell.length_a   1.000
_cell.length_b   1.000
_cell.length_c   1.000
_cell.angle_alpha   90.00
_cell.angle_beta   90.00
_cell.angle_gamma   90.00
#
_symmetry.space_group_name_H-M   'P 1'
#
loop_
_entity.id
_entity.type
_entity.pdbx_description
1 polymer ?
#
loop_
_entity_poly.entity_id
_entity_poly.type
_entity_poly.pdbx_seq_one_letter_code
_entity_poly.pdbx_strand_id
1 'polypeptide(L)'
;KQRVGIARAVVSNPSVLLSDEATSALDPETVKSILELLKDINKKLNITIIMIAHQMEVIKEICERVAVIEHGKIIEQGSTVDLFTNPQTETLKKFIGTVMSTEVPEQLSHMNIHKDKEKEDDQTIISLSFRGDVTNEPIIANLIRKYNLDVSILYGSIDYIQDVSFGRLIIMIDGHEDDMINALSHLKSLPITSEVLGYVSSNH
;
A
#
# COMPACT_ATOMS: atom_id res chain seq x y z
N LYS A 1 -6.96 14.12 27.93
CA LYS A 1 -7.65 13.04 28.67
C LYS A 1 -7.04 11.67 28.38
N GLN A 2 -6.77 11.30 27.12
CA GLN A 2 -6.21 9.99 26.73
C GLN A 2 -4.85 9.67 27.39
N ARG A 3 -3.90 10.62 27.41
CA ARG A 3 -2.61 10.43 28.09
C ARG A 3 -2.73 10.06 29.56
N VAL A 4 -3.75 10.62 30.26
CA VAL A 4 -4.03 10.27 31.66
C VAL A 4 -4.56 8.84 31.77
N GLY A 5 -5.42 8.42 30.84
CA GLY A 5 -5.91 7.03 30.75
C GLY A 5 -4.78 6.04 30.56
N ILE A 6 -3.87 6.32 29.62
CA ILE A 6 -2.68 5.50 29.36
C ILE A 6 -1.78 5.44 30.61
N ALA A 7 -1.50 6.60 31.23
CA ALA A 7 -0.69 6.65 32.45
C ALA A 7 -1.29 5.79 33.58
N ARG A 8 -2.59 5.87 33.81
CA ARG A 8 -3.29 5.02 34.79
C ARG A 8 -3.17 3.53 34.49
N ALA A 9 -3.30 3.15 33.24
CA ALA A 9 -3.20 1.74 32.81
C ALA A 9 -1.77 1.18 33.01
N VAL A 10 -0.75 2.03 32.83
CA VAL A 10 0.66 1.64 32.92
C VAL A 10 1.22 1.62 34.34
N VAL A 11 0.63 2.40 35.27
CA VAL A 11 1.09 2.48 36.67
C VAL A 11 1.15 1.10 37.36
N SER A 12 0.26 0.18 36.99
CA SER A 12 0.25 -1.19 37.55
C SER A 12 1.34 -2.12 36.98
N ASN A 13 2.20 -1.60 36.11
CA ASN A 13 3.24 -2.35 35.42
C ASN A 13 2.70 -3.61 34.72
N PRO A 14 1.70 -3.50 33.81
CA PRO A 14 1.06 -4.64 33.18
C PRO A 14 1.99 -5.29 32.17
N SER A 15 1.85 -6.58 31.94
CA SER A 15 2.50 -7.28 30.81
C SER A 15 1.79 -7.04 29.47
N VAL A 16 0.49 -6.71 29.52
CA VAL A 16 -0.36 -6.46 28.35
C VAL A 16 -1.21 -5.20 28.57
N LEU A 17 -1.19 -4.28 27.63
CA LEU A 17 -2.06 -3.11 27.57
C LEU A 17 -3.12 -3.31 26.48
N LEU A 18 -4.39 -3.18 26.86
CA LEU A 18 -5.50 -3.20 25.91
C LEU A 18 -5.91 -1.76 25.58
N SER A 19 -5.99 -1.45 24.30
CA SER A 19 -6.39 -0.15 23.76
C SER A 19 -7.59 -0.33 22.83
N ASP A 20 -8.74 0.14 23.24
CA ASP A 20 -9.97 0.07 22.47
C ASP A 20 -10.29 1.46 21.91
N GLU A 21 -10.18 1.58 20.57
CA GLU A 21 -10.48 2.80 19.80
C GLU A 21 -9.94 4.12 20.40
N ALA A 22 -8.78 4.09 21.05
CA ALA A 22 -8.22 5.24 21.78
C ALA A 22 -7.97 6.49 20.90
N THR A 23 -8.04 6.37 19.59
CA THR A 23 -7.76 7.43 18.62
C THR A 23 -8.97 7.90 17.83
N SER A 24 -10.13 7.23 17.93
CA SER A 24 -11.29 7.44 17.04
C SER A 24 -11.94 8.82 17.09
N ALA A 25 -11.78 9.54 18.20
CA ALA A 25 -12.39 10.87 18.42
C ALA A 25 -11.37 12.00 18.56
N LEU A 26 -10.15 11.80 18.04
CA LEU A 26 -9.05 12.76 18.18
C LEU A 26 -8.71 13.40 16.83
N ASP A 27 -8.16 14.61 16.89
CA ASP A 27 -7.57 15.26 15.72
C ASP A 27 -6.26 14.56 15.30
N PRO A 28 -5.83 14.69 14.04
CA PRO A 28 -4.66 13.99 13.49
C PRO A 28 -3.36 14.22 14.27
N GLU A 29 -3.10 15.44 14.75
CA GLU A 29 -1.91 15.74 15.55
C GLU A 29 -1.92 15.01 16.88
N THR A 30 -3.07 15.01 17.55
CA THR A 30 -3.24 14.29 18.82
C THR A 30 -3.12 12.79 18.62
N VAL A 31 -3.69 12.22 17.54
CA VAL A 31 -3.52 10.81 17.17
C VAL A 31 -2.04 10.47 17.08
N LYS A 32 -1.27 11.18 16.24
CA LYS A 32 0.16 10.95 16.07
C LYS A 32 0.91 10.98 17.40
N SER A 33 0.63 11.97 18.25
CA SER A 33 1.26 12.09 19.57
C SER A 33 0.93 10.95 20.53
N ILE A 34 -0.28 10.37 20.44
CA ILE A 34 -0.68 9.21 21.25
C ILE A 34 0.01 7.94 20.71
N LEU A 35 0.10 7.76 19.39
CA LEU A 35 0.80 6.62 18.78
C LEU A 35 2.28 6.62 19.13
N GLU A 36 2.96 7.77 19.06
CA GLU A 36 4.35 7.91 19.51
C GLU A 36 4.53 7.54 20.99
N LEU A 37 3.61 8.00 21.85
CA LEU A 37 3.62 7.65 23.27
C LEU A 37 3.45 6.14 23.48
N LEU A 38 2.56 5.48 22.75
CA LEU A 38 2.35 4.03 22.83
C LEU A 38 3.58 3.25 22.34
N LYS A 39 4.22 3.68 21.25
CA LYS A 39 5.49 3.12 20.77
C LYS A 39 6.59 3.23 21.84
N ASP A 40 6.70 4.39 22.46
CA ASP A 40 7.67 4.63 23.54
C ASP A 40 7.42 3.74 24.75
N ILE A 41 6.18 3.60 25.16
CA ILE A 41 5.79 2.74 26.28
C ILE A 41 6.10 1.27 25.97
N ASN A 42 5.72 0.80 24.78
CA ASN A 42 6.01 -0.56 24.35
C ASN A 42 7.52 -0.86 24.42
N LYS A 43 8.35 0.03 23.84
CA LYS A 43 9.82 -0.12 23.82
C LYS A 43 10.45 -0.04 25.22
N LYS A 44 10.04 0.96 26.03
CA LYS A 44 10.66 1.22 27.34
C LYS A 44 10.28 0.20 28.39
N LEU A 45 9.03 -0.26 28.37
CA LEU A 45 8.51 -1.18 29.37
C LEU A 45 8.42 -2.63 28.89
N ASN A 46 8.75 -2.88 27.63
CA ASN A 46 8.69 -4.21 26.99
C ASN A 46 7.34 -4.91 27.24
N ILE A 47 6.24 -4.17 27.09
CA ILE A 47 4.86 -4.67 27.26
C ILE A 47 4.23 -4.95 25.91
N THR A 48 3.34 -5.92 25.84
CA THR A 48 2.52 -6.16 24.65
C THR A 48 1.35 -5.17 24.63
N ILE A 49 1.12 -4.51 23.49
CA ILE A 49 -0.04 -3.64 23.30
C ILE A 49 -0.98 -4.31 22.31
N ILE A 50 -2.21 -4.59 22.71
CA ILE A 50 -3.28 -5.04 21.84
C ILE A 50 -4.20 -3.86 21.59
N MET A 51 -4.34 -3.46 20.32
CA MET A 51 -5.15 -2.30 19.92
C MET A 51 -6.31 -2.76 19.04
N ILE A 52 -7.50 -2.25 19.35
CA ILE A 52 -8.65 -2.30 18.46
C ILE A 52 -8.73 -0.97 17.73
N ALA A 53 -8.67 -1.00 16.42
CA ALA A 53 -8.77 0.18 15.57
C ALA A 53 -9.51 -0.16 14.28
N HIS A 54 -10.19 0.84 13.71
CA HIS A 54 -10.84 0.77 12.40
C HIS A 54 -10.15 1.68 11.36
N GLN A 55 -9.18 2.48 11.80
CA GLN A 55 -8.39 3.36 10.93
C GLN A 55 -7.13 2.63 10.48
N MET A 56 -7.06 2.34 9.19
CA MET A 56 -5.94 1.58 8.61
C MET A 56 -4.62 2.34 8.70
N GLU A 57 -4.64 3.67 8.69
CA GLU A 57 -3.48 4.53 8.91
C GLU A 57 -2.83 4.28 10.27
N VAL A 58 -3.66 4.17 11.31
CA VAL A 58 -3.20 3.88 12.67
C VAL A 58 -2.55 2.50 12.74
N ILE A 59 -3.22 1.50 12.14
CA ILE A 59 -2.72 0.13 12.10
C ILE A 59 -1.36 0.06 11.38
N LYS A 60 -1.28 0.69 10.21
CA LYS A 60 -0.08 0.77 9.38
C LYS A 60 1.09 1.41 10.14
N GLU A 61 0.81 2.45 10.92
CA GLU A 61 1.85 3.21 11.63
C GLU A 61 2.42 2.48 12.84
N ILE A 62 1.59 1.78 13.64
CA ILE A 62 2.03 1.28 14.95
C ILE A 62 2.05 -0.24 15.07
N CYS A 63 1.20 -0.97 14.35
CA CYS A 63 1.02 -2.39 14.59
C CYS A 63 2.06 -3.22 13.82
N GLU A 64 2.76 -4.12 14.51
CA GLU A 64 3.67 -5.12 13.90
C GLU A 64 2.88 -6.28 13.29
N ARG A 65 1.80 -6.67 13.95
CA ARG A 65 0.90 -7.76 13.54
C ARG A 65 -0.55 -7.32 13.61
N VAL A 66 -1.35 -7.85 12.70
CA VAL A 66 -2.78 -7.54 12.60
C VAL A 66 -3.60 -8.82 12.53
N ALA A 67 -4.77 -8.80 13.14
CA ALA A 67 -5.82 -9.80 12.96
C ALA A 67 -7.10 -9.07 12.51
N VAL A 68 -7.64 -9.47 11.36
CA VAL A 68 -8.89 -8.93 10.81
C VAL A 68 -10.05 -9.75 11.33
N ILE A 69 -11.02 -9.09 11.95
CA ILE A 69 -12.19 -9.73 12.56
C ILE A 69 -13.43 -9.36 11.73
N GLU A 70 -14.18 -10.36 11.33
CA GLU A 70 -15.47 -10.21 10.68
C GLU A 70 -16.48 -11.20 11.29
N HIS A 71 -17.66 -10.68 11.65
CA HIS A 71 -18.72 -11.49 12.31
C HIS A 71 -18.22 -12.30 13.52
N GLY A 72 -17.32 -11.72 14.32
CA GLY A 72 -16.76 -12.33 15.53
C GLY A 72 -15.72 -13.44 15.28
N LYS A 73 -15.24 -13.59 14.03
CA LYS A 73 -14.20 -14.57 13.66
C LYS A 73 -12.99 -13.87 13.07
N ILE A 74 -11.81 -14.36 13.37
CA ILE A 74 -10.59 -13.94 12.69
C ILE A 74 -10.63 -14.54 11.28
N ILE A 75 -10.68 -13.69 10.26
CA ILE A 75 -10.72 -14.08 8.85
C ILE A 75 -9.34 -14.04 8.20
N GLU A 76 -8.43 -13.20 8.72
CA GLU A 76 -7.07 -13.10 8.23
C GLU A 76 -6.17 -12.55 9.33
N GLN A 77 -4.91 -13.01 9.41
CA GLN A 77 -3.93 -12.49 10.37
C GLN A 77 -2.51 -12.67 9.85
N GLY A 78 -1.62 -11.74 10.21
CA GLY A 78 -0.23 -11.78 9.77
C GLY A 78 0.59 -10.59 10.24
N SER A 79 1.78 -10.40 9.65
CA SER A 79 2.50 -9.15 9.80
C SER A 79 1.76 -8.03 9.09
N THR A 80 1.85 -6.80 9.61
CA THR A 80 1.21 -5.63 8.98
C THR A 80 1.67 -5.49 7.53
N VAL A 81 2.97 -5.63 7.29
CA VAL A 81 3.54 -5.53 5.95
C VAL A 81 2.93 -6.56 4.99
N ASP A 82 2.84 -7.82 5.39
CA ASP A 82 2.31 -8.89 4.52
C ASP A 82 0.83 -8.69 4.22
N LEU A 83 0.03 -8.34 5.23
CA LEU A 83 -1.40 -8.10 5.05
C LEU A 83 -1.68 -6.90 4.14
N PHE A 84 -0.88 -5.84 4.23
CA PHE A 84 -1.05 -4.67 3.36
C PHE A 84 -0.57 -4.91 1.93
N THR A 85 0.46 -5.74 1.74
CA THR A 85 1.04 -5.99 0.41
C THR A 85 0.41 -7.17 -0.33
N ASN A 86 -0.18 -8.12 0.39
CA ASN A 86 -0.76 -9.34 -0.20
C ASN A 86 -2.06 -9.77 0.52
N PRO A 87 -3.08 -8.89 0.59
CA PRO A 87 -4.35 -9.22 1.24
C PRO A 87 -5.06 -10.36 0.51
N GLN A 88 -5.53 -11.36 1.26
CA GLN A 88 -6.21 -12.53 0.70
C GLN A 88 -7.72 -12.37 0.70
N THR A 89 -8.29 -11.76 1.76
CA THR A 89 -9.74 -11.62 1.90
C THR A 89 -10.24 -10.34 1.24
N GLU A 90 -11.45 -10.40 0.67
CA GLU A 90 -12.11 -9.24 0.08
C GLU A 90 -12.35 -8.12 1.10
N THR A 91 -12.62 -8.49 2.35
CA THR A 91 -12.79 -7.53 3.44
C THR A 91 -11.50 -6.75 3.68
N LEU A 92 -10.35 -7.42 3.76
CA LEU A 92 -9.07 -6.74 3.96
C LEU A 92 -8.69 -5.91 2.74
N LYS A 93 -8.91 -6.40 1.52
CA LYS A 93 -8.69 -5.61 0.27
C LYS A 93 -9.47 -4.29 0.30
N LYS A 94 -10.73 -4.32 0.71
CA LYS A 94 -11.56 -3.11 0.85
C LYS A 94 -10.99 -2.14 1.89
N PHE A 95 -10.58 -2.64 3.06
CA PHE A 95 -9.97 -1.80 4.09
C PHE A 95 -8.66 -1.16 3.61
N ILE A 96 -7.79 -1.94 2.98
CA ILE A 96 -6.52 -1.43 2.45
C ILE A 96 -6.78 -0.42 1.32
N GLY A 97 -7.76 -0.66 0.47
CA GLY A 97 -8.15 0.25 -0.61
C GLY A 97 -8.50 1.66 -0.13
N THR A 98 -8.90 1.84 1.13
CA THR A 98 -9.16 3.17 1.70
C THR A 98 -7.88 3.98 1.97
N VAL A 99 -6.75 3.30 2.15
CA VAL A 99 -5.46 3.92 2.51
C VAL A 99 -4.45 3.81 1.37
N MET A 100 -4.52 2.70 0.67
CA MET A 100 -3.65 2.39 -0.46
C MET A 100 -4.54 2.16 -1.67
N SER A 101 -4.59 3.13 -2.57
CA SER A 101 -5.38 2.98 -3.79
C SER A 101 -4.88 1.77 -4.59
N THR A 102 -5.59 0.65 -4.50
CA THR A 102 -5.34 -0.56 -5.30
C THR A 102 -6.11 -0.52 -6.63
N GLU A 103 -7.11 0.34 -6.71
CA GLU A 103 -7.91 0.54 -7.92
C GLU A 103 -7.25 1.57 -8.85
N VAL A 104 -7.69 1.59 -10.09
CA VAL A 104 -7.33 2.67 -11.04
C VAL A 104 -7.87 3.97 -10.44
N PRO A 105 -7.01 4.98 -10.23
CA PRO A 105 -7.45 6.25 -9.67
C PRO A 105 -8.62 6.85 -10.46
N GLU A 106 -9.61 7.42 -9.76
CA GLU A 106 -10.76 8.08 -10.42
C GLU A 106 -10.32 9.13 -11.44
N GLN A 107 -9.15 9.75 -11.22
CA GLN A 107 -8.55 10.71 -12.15
C GLN A 107 -8.25 10.11 -13.53
N LEU A 108 -8.12 8.79 -13.62
CA LEU A 108 -7.91 8.08 -14.88
C LEU A 108 -9.22 7.54 -15.49
N SER A 109 -10.35 7.72 -14.82
CA SER A 109 -11.68 7.27 -15.32
C SER A 109 -12.11 7.95 -16.63
N HIS A 110 -11.57 9.14 -16.92
CA HIS A 110 -11.80 9.83 -18.19
C HIS A 110 -11.01 9.22 -19.36
N MET A 111 -10.01 8.38 -19.08
CA MET A 111 -9.30 7.62 -20.10
C MET A 111 -10.16 6.41 -20.46
N ASN A 112 -10.62 6.33 -21.69
CA ASN A 112 -11.37 5.17 -22.19
C ASN A 112 -10.46 3.94 -22.23
N ILE A 113 -10.31 3.26 -21.09
CA ILE A 113 -9.44 2.10 -20.96
C ILE A 113 -10.20 0.86 -21.42
N HIS A 114 -9.70 0.20 -22.45
CA HIS A 114 -10.22 -1.05 -22.99
C HIS A 114 -9.48 -2.24 -22.39
N LYS A 115 -10.16 -3.36 -22.18
CA LYS A 115 -9.51 -4.58 -21.67
C LYS A 115 -8.62 -5.27 -22.69
N ASP A 116 -9.03 -5.20 -23.95
CA ASP A 116 -8.33 -5.85 -25.06
C ASP A 116 -7.71 -4.78 -25.96
N LYS A 117 -6.58 -5.10 -26.59
CA LYS A 117 -5.91 -4.25 -27.57
C LYS A 117 -6.75 -4.26 -28.85
N GLU A 118 -7.27 -3.10 -29.26
CA GLU A 118 -8.13 -2.97 -30.45
C GLU A 118 -7.34 -2.60 -31.69
N LYS A 119 -6.23 -1.84 -31.51
CA LYS A 119 -5.37 -1.36 -32.60
C LYS A 119 -3.90 -1.59 -32.29
N GLU A 120 -3.07 -1.65 -33.32
CA GLU A 120 -1.62 -1.80 -33.17
C GLU A 120 -0.98 -0.64 -32.40
N ASP A 121 -1.48 0.57 -32.58
CA ASP A 121 -1.01 1.81 -31.97
C ASP A 121 -1.65 2.11 -30.59
N ASP A 122 -2.45 1.18 -30.04
CA ASP A 122 -3.00 1.35 -28.69
C ASP A 122 -1.87 1.31 -27.65
N GLN A 123 -1.86 2.34 -26.79
CA GLN A 123 -0.92 2.47 -25.69
C GLN A 123 -1.33 1.55 -24.54
N THR A 124 -0.35 0.95 -23.88
CA THR A 124 -0.58 -0.02 -22.80
C THR A 124 -0.48 0.64 -21.43
N ILE A 125 -1.50 0.48 -20.59
CA ILE A 125 -1.48 0.93 -19.20
C ILE A 125 -1.08 -0.22 -18.29
N ILE A 126 -0.06 0.02 -17.45
CA ILE A 126 0.52 -0.98 -16.56
C ILE A 126 0.54 -0.43 -15.14
N SER A 127 0.08 -1.26 -14.19
CA SER A 127 0.32 -1.05 -12.76
C SER A 127 1.58 -1.80 -12.34
N LEU A 128 2.48 -1.09 -11.68
CA LEU A 128 3.70 -1.63 -11.08
C LEU A 128 3.60 -1.45 -9.57
N SER A 129 3.74 -2.53 -8.81
CA SER A 129 3.81 -2.48 -7.34
C SER A 129 5.13 -3.06 -6.88
N PHE A 130 5.81 -2.35 -5.98
CA PHE A 130 7.14 -2.71 -5.50
C PHE A 130 7.26 -2.50 -3.99
N ARG A 131 8.15 -3.27 -3.37
CA ARG A 131 8.34 -3.33 -1.92
C ARG A 131 9.83 -3.34 -1.56
N GLY A 132 10.19 -2.63 -0.51
CA GLY A 132 11.55 -2.60 0.02
C GLY A 132 12.54 -1.94 -0.92
N ASP A 133 13.75 -2.49 -1.00
CA ASP A 133 14.86 -1.89 -1.75
C ASP A 133 14.58 -1.72 -3.25
N VAL A 134 13.64 -2.49 -3.79
CA VAL A 134 13.22 -2.40 -5.20
C VAL A 134 12.57 -1.05 -5.53
N THR A 135 12.10 -0.32 -4.52
CA THR A 135 11.58 1.05 -4.71
C THR A 135 12.64 2.01 -5.27
N ASN A 136 13.92 1.69 -5.12
CA ASN A 136 15.05 2.49 -5.60
C ASN A 136 15.54 2.08 -7.01
N GLU A 137 15.01 1.02 -7.59
CA GLU A 137 15.39 0.59 -8.95
C GLU A 137 14.89 1.59 -10.00
N PRO A 138 15.73 1.97 -10.97
CA PRO A 138 15.36 2.94 -12.00
C PRO A 138 14.51 2.30 -13.12
N ILE A 139 13.34 1.74 -12.74
CA ILE A 139 12.48 0.95 -13.65
C ILE A 139 12.11 1.77 -14.88
N ILE A 140 11.61 2.99 -14.69
CA ILE A 140 11.19 3.87 -15.80
C ILE A 140 12.36 4.18 -16.73
N ALA A 141 13.52 4.52 -16.16
CA ALA A 141 14.70 4.81 -16.95
C ALA A 141 15.17 3.58 -17.77
N ASN A 142 15.01 2.39 -17.21
CA ASN A 142 15.33 1.14 -17.92
C ASN A 142 14.34 0.87 -19.05
N LEU A 143 13.05 1.12 -18.86
CA LEU A 143 12.04 0.97 -19.93
C LEU A 143 12.36 1.90 -21.10
N ILE A 144 12.69 3.15 -20.84
CA ILE A 144 13.03 4.12 -21.88
C ILE A 144 14.35 3.77 -22.58
N ARG A 145 15.42 3.54 -21.81
CA ARG A 145 16.78 3.41 -22.38
C ARG A 145 17.06 2.06 -22.98
N LYS A 146 16.52 1.00 -22.40
CA LYS A 146 16.85 -0.39 -22.76
C LYS A 146 15.89 -0.97 -23.79
N TYR A 147 14.63 -0.53 -23.72
CA TYR A 147 13.54 -1.04 -24.56
C TYR A 147 12.99 0.02 -25.50
N ASN A 148 13.60 1.22 -25.53
CA ASN A 148 13.22 2.31 -26.43
C ASN A 148 11.71 2.61 -26.41
N LEU A 149 11.12 2.58 -25.21
CA LEU A 149 9.70 2.85 -25.02
C LEU A 149 9.49 4.30 -24.61
N ASP A 150 8.42 4.90 -25.09
CA ASP A 150 7.87 6.12 -24.52
C ASP A 150 7.06 5.77 -23.27
N VAL A 151 7.35 6.45 -22.16
CA VAL A 151 6.74 6.17 -20.87
C VAL A 151 6.16 7.43 -20.26
N SER A 152 4.84 7.41 -20.02
CA SER A 152 4.13 8.45 -19.27
C SER A 152 3.72 7.91 -17.90
N ILE A 153 4.03 8.66 -16.83
CA ILE A 153 3.56 8.32 -15.47
C ILE A 153 2.19 8.93 -15.28
N LEU A 154 1.19 8.09 -15.11
CA LEU A 154 -0.20 8.51 -14.90
C LEU A 154 -0.52 8.69 -13.42
N TYR A 155 0.09 7.86 -12.57
CA TYR A 155 -0.06 7.90 -11.12
C TYR A 155 1.19 7.35 -10.45
N GLY A 156 1.54 7.89 -9.28
CA GLY A 156 2.65 7.37 -8.48
C GLY A 156 2.46 7.69 -7.01
N SER A 157 2.67 6.68 -6.17
CA SER A 157 2.77 6.85 -4.72
C SER A 157 3.89 5.96 -4.17
N ILE A 158 4.62 6.50 -3.21
CA ILE A 158 5.55 5.73 -2.38
C ILE A 158 5.13 5.98 -0.95
N ASP A 159 4.97 4.91 -0.20
CA ASP A 159 4.52 4.94 1.17
C ASP A 159 5.39 4.00 2.02
N TYR A 160 5.20 4.05 3.33
CA TYR A 160 5.95 3.25 4.28
C TYR A 160 5.00 2.54 5.22
N ILE A 161 5.27 1.26 5.45
CA ILE A 161 4.67 0.48 6.52
C ILE A 161 5.81 0.15 7.47
N GLN A 162 5.84 0.84 8.62
CA GLN A 162 6.99 0.82 9.51
C GLN A 162 8.26 1.29 8.74
N ASP A 163 9.30 0.45 8.66
CA ASP A 163 10.54 0.76 7.95
C ASP A 163 10.60 0.16 6.53
N VAL A 164 9.52 -0.46 6.06
CA VAL A 164 9.45 -1.06 4.73
C VAL A 164 8.76 -0.10 3.77
N SER A 165 9.50 0.40 2.78
CA SER A 165 8.92 1.16 1.68
C SER A 165 8.12 0.25 0.77
N PHE A 166 7.01 0.75 0.25
CA PHE A 166 6.32 0.15 -0.86
C PHE A 166 5.79 1.26 -1.77
N GLY A 167 5.66 0.97 -3.04
CA GLY A 167 5.22 1.95 -4.00
C GLY A 167 4.33 1.34 -5.06
N ARG A 168 3.53 2.21 -5.67
CA ARG A 168 2.72 1.89 -6.83
C ARG A 168 2.91 2.97 -7.88
N LEU A 169 3.18 2.53 -9.09
CA LEU A 169 3.16 3.37 -10.28
C LEU A 169 2.11 2.84 -11.24
N ILE A 170 1.36 3.73 -11.86
CA ILE A 170 0.57 3.43 -13.06
C ILE A 170 1.23 4.22 -14.17
N ILE A 171 1.69 3.50 -15.17
CA ILE A 171 2.37 4.04 -16.34
C ILE A 171 1.62 3.69 -17.59
N MET A 172 1.72 4.55 -18.57
CA MET A 172 1.31 4.29 -19.94
C MET A 172 2.58 4.15 -20.78
N ILE A 173 2.68 3.09 -21.53
CA ILE A 173 3.84 2.82 -22.38
C ILE A 173 3.41 2.68 -23.83
N ASP A 174 4.31 3.15 -24.71
CA ASP A 174 4.16 3.11 -26.16
C ASP A 174 5.48 2.72 -26.80
N GLY A 175 5.45 2.02 -27.91
CA GLY A 175 6.63 1.59 -28.66
C GLY A 175 6.36 0.41 -29.57
N HIS A 176 7.42 -0.07 -30.24
CA HIS A 176 7.31 -1.22 -31.13
C HIS A 176 6.94 -2.50 -30.36
N GLU A 177 6.18 -3.37 -31.00
CA GLU A 177 5.63 -4.58 -30.38
C GLU A 177 6.70 -5.49 -29.76
N ASP A 178 7.82 -5.70 -30.46
CA ASP A 178 8.94 -6.51 -29.96
C ASP A 178 9.57 -5.91 -28.71
N ASP A 179 9.72 -4.58 -28.65
CA ASP A 179 10.26 -3.85 -27.51
C ASP A 179 9.30 -3.93 -26.31
N MET A 180 8.00 -3.82 -26.56
CA MET A 180 6.95 -4.00 -25.58
C MET A 180 6.94 -5.40 -24.96
N ILE A 181 7.03 -6.46 -25.77
CA ILE A 181 7.08 -7.85 -25.31
C ILE A 181 8.31 -8.07 -24.43
N ASN A 182 9.47 -7.59 -24.88
CA ASN A 182 10.73 -7.70 -24.14
C ASN A 182 10.66 -6.94 -22.79
N ALA A 183 10.10 -5.75 -22.80
CA ALA A 183 9.91 -4.93 -21.59
C ALA A 183 8.98 -5.60 -20.58
N LEU A 184 7.83 -6.12 -21.02
CA LEU A 184 6.89 -6.85 -20.17
C LEU A 184 7.51 -8.13 -19.59
N SER A 185 8.30 -8.84 -20.39
CA SER A 185 9.04 -10.01 -19.91
C SER A 185 10.08 -9.64 -18.86
N HIS A 186 10.77 -8.52 -19.06
CA HIS A 186 11.71 -7.99 -18.08
C HIS A 186 11.02 -7.60 -16.78
N LEU A 187 9.91 -6.84 -16.84
CA LEU A 187 9.14 -6.46 -15.64
C LEU A 187 8.70 -7.69 -14.83
N LYS A 188 8.27 -8.76 -15.50
CA LYS A 188 7.92 -10.03 -14.85
C LYS A 188 9.10 -10.75 -14.19
N SER A 189 10.35 -10.49 -14.63
CA SER A 189 11.57 -11.07 -14.04
C SER A 189 12.06 -10.33 -12.79
N LEU A 190 11.58 -9.11 -12.56
CA LEU A 190 11.92 -8.31 -11.38
C LEU A 190 11.10 -8.77 -10.18
N PRO A 191 11.59 -8.54 -8.95
CA PRO A 191 10.85 -8.81 -7.72
C PRO A 191 9.76 -7.75 -7.46
N ILE A 192 8.93 -7.47 -8.47
CA ILE A 192 7.81 -6.54 -8.46
C ILE A 192 6.56 -7.25 -8.95
N THR A 193 5.40 -6.71 -8.63
CA THR A 193 4.14 -7.12 -9.26
C THR A 193 3.85 -6.18 -10.42
N SER A 194 3.69 -6.72 -11.62
CA SER A 194 3.30 -5.97 -12.82
C SER A 194 2.00 -6.53 -13.38
N GLU A 195 1.04 -5.65 -13.64
CA GLU A 195 -0.27 -5.99 -14.18
C GLU A 195 -0.66 -5.03 -15.30
N VAL A 196 -1.07 -5.56 -16.44
CA VAL A 196 -1.65 -4.76 -17.51
C VAL A 196 -3.10 -4.44 -17.14
N LEU A 197 -3.39 -3.16 -16.95
CA LEU A 197 -4.72 -2.68 -16.59
C LEU A 197 -5.64 -2.53 -17.81
N GLY A 198 -5.08 -2.34 -18.99
CA GLY A 198 -5.78 -2.19 -20.25
C GLY A 198 -5.01 -1.36 -21.26
N TYR A 199 -5.75 -0.89 -22.26
CA TYR A 199 -5.23 -0.18 -23.43
C TYR A 199 -6.00 1.09 -23.66
N VAL A 200 -5.36 2.11 -24.24
CA VAL A 200 -5.98 3.37 -24.63
C VAL A 200 -5.57 3.68 -26.06
N SER A 201 -6.56 4.05 -26.88
CA SER A 201 -6.28 4.46 -28.25
C SER A 201 -5.47 5.75 -28.28
N SER A 202 -4.40 5.76 -29.07
CA SER A 202 -3.61 6.97 -29.30
C SER A 202 -4.48 8.01 -29.97
N ASN A 203 -4.66 9.16 -29.31
CA ASN A 203 -5.30 10.32 -29.93
C ASN A 203 -4.25 11.02 -30.83
N HIS A 204 -4.26 10.69 -32.10
CA HIS A 204 -3.62 11.48 -33.15
C HIS A 204 -4.59 12.41 -33.80
#